data_e44d0a4f8db7237834c1505777779ad6
#
_entry.id   e44d0a4f8db7237834c1505777779ad6
#
_cell.length_a   1.000
_cell.length_b   1.000
_cell.length_c   1.000
_cell.angle_alpha   90.00
_cell.angle_beta   90.00
_cell.angle_gamma   90.00
#
_symmetry.space_group_name_H-M   'P 1'
#
loop_
_entity.id
_entity.type
_entity.pdbx_description
1 polymer ?
#
loop_
_entity_poly.entity_id
_entity_poly.type
_entity_poly.pdbx_seq_one_letter_code
_entity_poly.pdbx_strand_id
1 'polypeptide(L)' 'HGIRVAAIAPGYINTEMTSAIREDVKQKIIDQIPLKRMGEPNEISHSVFYILENDYFTGRVIECDGGFRI' A
#
# COMPACT_ATOMS: atom_id res chain seq x y z
N HIS A 1 -11.38 -13.22 -22.70
CA HIS A 1 -12.25 -14.16 -22.01
C HIS A 1 -12.90 -13.61 -20.76
N GLY A 2 -12.91 -12.30 -20.56
CA GLY A 2 -13.60 -11.70 -19.46
C GLY A 2 -12.95 -11.88 -18.09
N ILE A 3 -11.72 -12.38 -18.04
CA ILE A 3 -10.99 -12.50 -16.79
C ILE A 3 -10.13 -11.25 -16.60
N ARG A 4 -10.30 -10.61 -15.45
CA ARG A 4 -9.47 -9.46 -15.08
C ARG A 4 -8.40 -9.91 -14.09
N VAL A 5 -7.21 -9.33 -14.23
CA VAL A 5 -6.08 -9.62 -13.34
C VAL A 5 -5.48 -8.29 -12.90
N ALA A 6 -5.24 -8.15 -11.61
CA ALA A 6 -4.64 -6.95 -11.06
C ALA A 6 -3.80 -7.31 -9.86
N ALA A 7 -2.92 -6.39 -9.47
CA ALA A 7 -2.09 -6.57 -8.30
C ALA A 7 -2.04 -5.26 -7.52
N ILE A 8 -1.73 -5.38 -6.23
CA ILE A 8 -1.52 -4.23 -5.37
C ILE A 8 -0.12 -4.35 -4.79
N ALA A 9 0.64 -3.27 -4.90
CA ALA A 9 1.96 -3.17 -4.29
C ALA A 9 1.87 -2.20 -3.12
N PRO A 10 1.69 -2.71 -1.89
CA PRO A 10 1.62 -1.82 -0.72
C PRO A 10 3.01 -1.36 -0.32
N GLY A 11 3.08 -0.19 0.29
CA GLY A 11 4.30 0.27 0.93
C GLY A 11 4.38 -0.22 2.38
N TYR A 12 4.87 0.63 3.27
CA TYR A 12 4.92 0.29 4.68
C TYR A 12 3.54 0.51 5.31
N ILE A 13 2.98 -0.57 5.83
CA ILE A 13 1.63 -0.57 6.39
C ILE A 13 1.72 -0.84 7.88
N ASN A 14 0.94 -0.11 8.65
CA ASN A 14 0.91 -0.23 10.11
C ASN A 14 0.21 -1.53 10.51
N THR A 15 0.99 -2.53 10.89
CA THR A 15 0.52 -3.84 11.29
C THR A 15 1.24 -4.24 12.58
N GLU A 16 0.90 -5.40 13.13
CA GLU A 16 1.59 -5.92 14.31
C GLU A 16 3.09 -6.12 14.03
N MET A 17 3.44 -6.53 12.82
CA MET A 17 4.85 -6.72 12.45
C MET A 17 5.60 -5.41 12.45
N THR A 18 5.01 -4.34 11.91
CA THR A 18 5.68 -3.04 11.89
C THR A 18 5.68 -2.36 13.26
N SER A 19 4.70 -2.66 14.11
CA SER A 19 4.69 -2.10 15.46
C SER A 19 5.80 -2.67 16.33
N ALA A 20 6.37 -3.81 15.95
CA ALA A 20 7.48 -4.42 16.66
C ALA A 20 8.83 -3.80 16.30
N ILE A 21 8.88 -2.94 15.29
CA ILE A 21 10.10 -2.24 14.88
C ILE A 21 10.45 -1.18 15.92
N ARG A 22 11.75 -1.05 16.25
CA ARG A 22 12.20 -0.03 17.18
C ARG A 22 11.82 1.36 16.68
N GLU A 23 11.48 2.24 17.61
CA GLU A 23 10.99 3.59 17.26
C GLU A 23 11.98 4.39 16.42
N ASP A 24 13.29 4.28 16.72
CA ASP A 24 14.29 5.02 15.95
C ASP A 24 14.37 4.54 14.50
N VAL A 25 14.29 3.23 14.29
CA VAL A 25 14.27 2.64 12.95
C VAL A 25 12.98 2.99 12.23
N LYS A 26 11.85 2.89 12.93
CA LYS A 26 10.55 3.21 12.40
C LYS A 26 10.49 4.66 11.92
N GLN A 27 11.04 5.59 12.71
CA GLN A 27 11.04 7.00 12.36
C GLN A 27 11.88 7.25 11.09
N LYS A 28 12.99 6.54 10.93
CA LYS A 28 13.80 6.66 9.71
C LYS A 28 13.03 6.21 8.49
N ILE A 29 12.23 5.16 8.63
CA ILE A 29 11.38 4.69 7.52
C ILE A 29 10.34 5.75 7.18
N ILE A 30 9.67 6.28 8.19
CA ILE A 30 8.62 7.29 8.00
C ILE A 30 9.19 8.53 7.33
N ASP A 31 10.40 8.93 7.69
CA ASP A 31 11.04 10.11 7.11
C ASP A 31 11.29 9.96 5.61
N GLN A 32 11.40 8.74 5.13
CA GLN A 32 11.61 8.46 3.70
C GLN A 32 10.31 8.39 2.91
N ILE A 33 9.18 8.35 3.59
CA ILE A 33 7.88 8.29 2.93
C ILE A 33 7.41 9.73 2.66
N PRO A 34 7.15 10.10 1.40
CA PRO A 34 6.70 11.45 1.08
C PRO A 34 5.50 11.91 1.90
N LEU A 35 4.51 11.04 2.16
CA LEU A 35 3.36 11.42 2.97
C LEU A 35 3.64 11.39 4.47
N LYS A 36 4.87 11.02 4.87
CA LYS A 36 5.35 11.09 6.25
C LYS A 36 4.53 10.27 7.24
N ARG A 37 3.99 9.14 6.79
CA ARG A 37 3.32 8.20 7.66
C ARG A 37 3.26 6.84 6.99
N MET A 38 3.09 5.80 7.78
CA MET A 38 2.75 4.48 7.24
C MET A 38 1.29 4.45 6.84
N GLY A 39 0.95 3.58 5.91
CA GLY A 39 -0.45 3.38 5.55
C GLY A 39 -1.16 2.53 6.57
N GLU A 40 -2.49 2.53 6.50
CA GLU A 40 -3.33 1.68 7.34
C GLU A 40 -3.89 0.53 6.50
N PRO A 41 -4.17 -0.62 7.12
CA PRO A 41 -4.72 -1.76 6.36
C PRO A 41 -5.97 -1.41 5.55
N ASN A 42 -6.84 -0.55 6.07
CA ASN A 42 -8.05 -0.18 5.34
C ASN A 42 -7.75 0.62 4.08
N GLU A 43 -6.59 1.25 3.99
CA GLU A 43 -6.20 1.95 2.78
C GLU A 43 -5.87 0.96 1.66
N ILE A 44 -5.31 -0.19 2.02
CA ILE A 44 -5.11 -1.27 1.05
C ILE A 44 -6.44 -1.88 0.64
N SER A 45 -7.37 -2.04 1.59
CA SER A 45 -8.71 -2.54 1.29
C SER A 45 -9.44 -1.65 0.28
N HIS A 46 -9.27 -0.33 0.36
CA HIS A 46 -9.84 0.60 -0.61
C HIS A 46 -9.35 0.28 -2.03
N SER A 47 -8.06 -0.07 -2.17
CA SER A 47 -7.51 -0.44 -3.46
C SER A 47 -8.14 -1.74 -3.98
N VAL A 48 -8.39 -2.70 -3.09
CA VAL A 48 -9.06 -3.94 -3.45
C VAL A 48 -10.46 -3.66 -3.96
N PHE A 49 -11.22 -2.83 -3.24
CA PHE A 49 -12.58 -2.48 -3.65
C PHE A 49 -12.60 -1.74 -4.98
N TYR A 50 -11.64 -0.85 -5.20
CA TYR A 50 -11.53 -0.17 -6.49
C TYR A 50 -11.40 -1.18 -7.63
N ILE A 51 -10.53 -2.17 -7.46
CA ILE A 51 -10.32 -3.20 -8.49
C ILE A 51 -11.61 -3.99 -8.71
N LEU A 52 -12.27 -4.38 -7.62
CA LEU A 52 -13.48 -5.18 -7.71
C LEU A 52 -14.64 -4.43 -8.39
N GLU A 53 -14.74 -3.13 -8.13
CA GLU A 53 -15.85 -2.33 -8.62
C GLU A 53 -15.62 -1.71 -10.00
N ASN A 54 -14.37 -1.64 -10.43
CA ASN A 54 -14.04 -0.99 -11.70
C ASN A 54 -13.72 -2.04 -12.77
N ASP A 55 -14.72 -2.35 -13.58
CA ASP A 55 -14.59 -3.39 -14.61
C ASP A 55 -13.59 -3.04 -15.71
N TYR A 56 -13.19 -1.80 -15.79
CA TYR A 56 -12.25 -1.36 -16.83
C TYR A 56 -10.79 -1.44 -16.37
N PHE A 57 -10.52 -1.88 -15.14
CA PHE A 57 -9.18 -1.98 -14.59
C PHE A 57 -8.67 -3.40 -14.71
N THR A 58 -7.61 -3.61 -15.48
CA THR A 58 -6.98 -4.93 -15.61
C THR A 58 -5.54 -4.78 -16.11
N GLY A 59 -4.72 -5.75 -15.77
CA GLY A 59 -3.34 -5.83 -16.28
C GLY A 59 -2.39 -4.82 -15.68
N ARG A 60 -2.73 -4.21 -14.56
CA ARG A 60 -1.93 -3.16 -13.94
C ARG A 60 -1.73 -3.41 -12.46
N VAL A 61 -0.78 -2.69 -11.88
CA VAL A 61 -0.48 -2.71 -10.45
C VAL A 61 -0.87 -1.38 -9.86
N ILE A 62 -1.59 -1.42 -8.75
CA ILE A 62 -1.86 -0.22 -7.95
C ILE A 62 -0.74 -0.13 -6.90
N GLU A 63 0.02 0.95 -6.94
CA GLU A 63 1.04 1.21 -5.94
C GLU A 63 0.44 2.10 -4.85
N CYS A 64 0.28 1.54 -3.66
CA CYS A 64 -0.33 2.25 -2.53
C CYS A 64 0.70 2.34 -1.41
N ASP A 65 1.56 3.34 -1.48
CA ASP A 65 2.80 3.38 -0.70
C ASP A 65 3.16 4.77 -0.15
N GLY A 66 2.24 5.71 -0.16
CA GLY A 66 2.51 7.06 0.33
C GLY A 66 3.57 7.81 -0.48
N GLY A 67 3.88 7.31 -1.67
CA GLY A 67 4.87 7.90 -2.55
C GLY A 67 6.29 7.38 -2.33
N PHE A 68 6.44 6.36 -1.48
CA PHE A 68 7.76 5.80 -1.21
C PHE A 68 8.36 5.19 -2.47
N ARG A 69 9.61 5.53 -2.76
CA ARG A 69 10.36 4.98 -3.88
C ARG A 69 11.74 4.54 -3.40
N ILE A 70 12.22 3.49 -4.00
CA ILE A 70 13.57 2.99 -3.74
C ILE A 70 14.50 3.48 -4.83
#